data_c029b5f7a5b0ca0f239aec56ee21edd1
#
_entry.id   c029b5f7a5b0ca0f239aec56ee21edd1
#
_cell.length_a   1.000
_cell.length_b   1.000
_cell.length_c   1.000
_cell.angle_alpha   90.00
_cell.angle_beta   90.00
_cell.angle_gamma   90.00
#
_symmetry.space_group_name_H-M   'P 1'
#
loop_
_entity.id
_entity.type
_entity.pdbx_description
1 polymer ?
#
loop_
_entity_poly.entity_id
_entity_poly.type
_entity_poly.pdbx_seq_one_letter_code
_entity_poly.pdbx_strand_id
1 'polypeptide(L)'
;MDAQEYKRKRKRKGSLVMNKDVYGILGDLTAEILLEIIAECMDDYLYVIDLQNNKMEISQSALDRFMISETHVRNVKQEIMSVVYEEDRTMFAKHMQAVMDGKEKVHDIHYRWLDKNGLPVWVNCRGVVIDDEDGKPGYLVGCLNETGNQRRADNVTGLLGGMEFCAYLRSQKKPVTTGFLMHI
;
A
#
# COMPACT_ATOMS: atom_id res chain seq x y z
N MET A 1 23.44 -25.70 12.70
CA MET A 1 23.47 -24.23 12.78
C MET A 1 22.85 -23.88 14.11
N ASP A 2 23.66 -23.32 15.04
CA ASP A 2 23.28 -23.03 16.42
C ASP A 2 22.30 -21.84 16.48
N ALA A 3 21.38 -21.88 17.44
CA ALA A 3 20.38 -20.80 17.66
C ALA A 3 21.04 -19.43 17.94
N GLN A 4 22.26 -19.41 18.49
CA GLN A 4 23.03 -18.19 18.69
C GLN A 4 23.62 -17.65 17.38
N GLU A 5 24.01 -18.50 16.47
CA GLU A 5 24.50 -18.13 15.13
C GLU A 5 23.36 -17.61 14.26
N TYR A 6 22.15 -18.19 14.39
CA TYR A 6 20.94 -17.69 13.75
C TYR A 6 20.53 -16.30 14.28
N LYS A 7 20.59 -16.08 15.61
CA LYS A 7 20.34 -14.76 16.23
C LYS A 7 21.38 -13.71 15.83
N ARG A 8 22.66 -14.10 15.69
CA ARG A 8 23.73 -13.20 15.20
C ARG A 8 23.54 -12.81 13.73
N LYS A 9 23.14 -13.75 12.87
CA LYS A 9 22.81 -13.47 11.46
C LYS A 9 21.56 -12.60 11.34
N ARG A 10 20.58 -12.74 12.23
CA ARG A 10 19.37 -11.91 12.25
C ARG A 10 19.63 -10.49 12.75
N LYS A 11 20.52 -10.28 13.73
CA LYS A 11 20.99 -8.95 14.15
C LYS A 11 21.80 -8.23 13.08
N ARG A 12 22.52 -8.97 12.21
CA ARG A 12 23.21 -8.37 11.04
C ARG A 12 22.29 -8.06 9.86
N LYS A 13 21.09 -8.63 9.79
CA LYS A 13 20.07 -8.31 8.78
C LYS A 13 19.18 -7.10 9.13
N GLY A 14 19.30 -6.52 10.31
CA GLY A 14 18.59 -5.30 10.73
C GLY A 14 19.24 -4.00 10.25
N SER A 15 20.44 -4.04 9.73
CA SER A 15 21.04 -2.98 8.93
C SER A 15 21.01 -3.46 7.48
N LEU A 16 20.19 -2.86 6.64
CA LEU A 16 20.38 -2.88 5.20
C LEU A 16 21.67 -2.08 4.94
N VAL A 17 22.82 -2.68 5.27
CA VAL A 17 24.09 -2.28 4.68
C VAL A 17 23.95 -2.68 3.23
N MET A 18 23.49 -1.73 2.43
CA MET A 18 23.40 -1.89 1.00
C MET A 18 24.81 -2.21 0.51
N ASN A 19 25.02 -3.47 0.16
CA ASN A 19 26.29 -3.95 -0.34
C ASN A 19 26.56 -3.24 -1.67
N LYS A 20 27.68 -2.55 -1.80
CA LYS A 20 28.07 -1.81 -3.02
C LYS A 20 28.02 -2.67 -4.28
N ASP A 21 28.09 -3.99 -4.14
CA ASP A 21 28.04 -4.94 -5.27
C ASP A 21 26.64 -5.07 -5.92
N VAL A 22 25.56 -4.70 -5.20
CA VAL A 22 24.20 -4.64 -5.78
C VAL A 22 24.00 -3.39 -6.62
N TYR A 23 24.77 -2.32 -6.37
CA TYR A 23 24.72 -1.07 -7.13
C TYR A 23 25.22 -1.20 -8.58
N GLY A 24 26.01 -2.24 -8.90
CA GLY A 24 26.51 -2.46 -10.27
C GLY A 24 25.42 -2.71 -11.30
N ILE A 25 24.24 -3.20 -10.88
CA ILE A 25 23.09 -3.44 -11.78
C ILE A 25 22.14 -2.24 -11.82
N LEU A 26 22.02 -1.51 -10.69
CA LEU A 26 21.06 -0.42 -10.56
C LEU A 26 21.67 0.96 -10.91
N GLY A 27 22.99 1.05 -11.02
CA GLY A 27 23.69 2.24 -11.49
C GLY A 27 23.28 3.53 -10.78
N ASP A 28 22.76 4.47 -11.54
CA ASP A 28 22.33 5.79 -11.06
C ASP A 28 20.86 5.86 -10.65
N LEU A 29 20.16 4.72 -10.48
CA LEU A 29 18.77 4.70 -10.07
C LEU A 29 18.63 5.14 -8.61
N THR A 30 17.96 6.27 -8.41
CA THR A 30 17.58 6.75 -7.07
C THR A 30 16.42 5.92 -6.51
N ALA A 31 16.19 5.98 -5.20
CA ALA A 31 15.05 5.32 -4.57
C ALA A 31 13.71 5.80 -5.16
N GLU A 32 13.61 7.08 -5.54
CA GLU A 32 12.45 7.68 -6.19
C GLU A 32 12.18 7.03 -7.54
N ILE A 33 13.20 6.95 -8.41
CA ILE A 33 13.08 6.31 -9.74
C ILE A 33 12.70 4.82 -9.60
N LEU A 34 13.27 4.12 -8.61
CA LEU A 34 12.90 2.72 -8.36
C LEU A 34 11.44 2.57 -7.93
N LEU A 35 10.94 3.46 -7.04
CA LEU A 35 9.55 3.45 -6.64
C LEU A 35 8.60 3.70 -7.82
N GLU A 36 8.93 4.65 -8.68
CA GLU A 36 8.15 4.94 -9.89
C GLU A 36 8.12 3.74 -10.84
N ILE A 37 9.29 3.16 -11.15
CA ILE A 37 9.39 1.99 -12.05
C ILE A 37 8.62 0.79 -11.49
N ILE A 38 8.75 0.52 -10.18
CA ILE A 38 8.04 -0.58 -9.53
C ILE A 38 6.53 -0.30 -9.55
N ALA A 39 6.11 0.94 -9.28
CA ALA A 39 4.70 1.32 -9.32
C ALA A 39 4.07 1.16 -10.71
N GLU A 40 4.83 1.38 -11.80
CA GLU A 40 4.37 1.13 -13.17
C GLU A 40 4.21 -0.37 -13.48
N CYS A 41 4.97 -1.23 -12.78
CA CYS A 41 4.92 -2.69 -12.97
C CYS A 41 3.84 -3.36 -12.11
N MET A 42 3.19 -2.64 -11.21
CA MET A 42 2.23 -3.16 -10.24
C MET A 42 0.92 -2.38 -10.30
N ASP A 43 -0.17 -3.06 -10.00
CA ASP A 43 -1.49 -2.41 -9.83
C ASP A 43 -1.65 -1.77 -8.43
N ASP A 44 -0.63 -1.86 -7.58
CA ASP A 44 -0.64 -1.35 -6.22
C ASP A 44 -0.02 0.06 -6.16
N TYR A 45 -0.50 0.87 -5.22
CA TYR A 45 0.04 2.20 -4.95
C TYR A 45 1.14 2.09 -3.90
N LEU A 46 2.38 2.43 -4.25
CA LEU A 46 3.53 2.33 -3.34
C LEU A 46 3.66 3.57 -2.47
N TYR A 47 4.12 3.37 -1.24
CA TYR A 47 4.43 4.47 -0.33
C TYR A 47 5.63 4.17 0.58
N VAL A 48 6.29 5.24 0.99
CA VAL A 48 7.32 5.26 2.04
C VAL A 48 6.99 6.39 3.00
N ILE A 49 6.86 6.09 4.27
CA ILE A 49 6.62 7.08 5.32
C ILE A 49 7.85 7.16 6.23
N ASP A 50 8.42 8.34 6.37
CA ASP A 50 9.37 8.68 7.42
C ASP A 50 8.57 9.04 8.68
N LEU A 51 8.54 8.09 9.60
CA LEU A 51 7.73 8.19 10.83
C LEU A 51 8.25 9.26 11.79
N GLN A 52 9.56 9.52 11.75
CA GLN A 52 10.21 10.49 12.65
C GLN A 52 10.03 11.93 12.16
N ASN A 53 10.14 12.14 10.86
CA ASN A 53 10.02 13.47 10.26
C ASN A 53 8.62 13.78 9.73
N ASN A 54 7.66 12.84 9.88
CA ASN A 54 6.27 12.99 9.45
C ASN A 54 6.16 13.34 7.95
N LYS A 55 6.97 12.67 7.11
CA LYS A 55 7.01 12.82 5.65
C LYS A 55 6.61 11.55 4.96
N MET A 56 6.07 11.65 3.75
CA MET A 56 5.71 10.51 2.92
C MET A 56 6.04 10.78 1.47
N GLU A 57 6.56 9.76 0.82
CA GLU A 57 6.60 9.61 -0.63
C GLU A 57 5.53 8.60 -1.03
N ILE A 58 4.73 8.92 -2.04
CA ILE A 58 3.70 8.04 -2.57
C ILE A 58 3.68 8.10 -4.09
N SER A 59 3.36 6.98 -4.74
CA SER A 59 3.35 6.89 -6.19
C SER A 59 2.40 7.89 -6.85
N GLN A 60 2.75 8.35 -8.06
CA GLN A 60 1.92 9.26 -8.85
C GLN A 60 0.52 8.68 -9.12
N SER A 61 0.43 7.38 -9.35
CA SER A 61 -0.85 6.68 -9.54
C SER A 61 -1.81 6.83 -8.37
N ALA A 62 -1.30 6.87 -7.12
CA ALA A 62 -2.12 7.15 -5.94
C ALA A 62 -2.62 8.59 -5.92
N LEU A 63 -1.76 9.55 -6.29
CA LEU A 63 -2.14 10.95 -6.42
C LEU A 63 -3.24 11.14 -7.46
N ASP A 64 -3.18 10.44 -8.59
CA ASP A 64 -4.18 10.53 -9.65
C ASP A 64 -5.53 9.92 -9.23
N ARG A 65 -5.50 8.94 -8.33
CA ARG A 65 -6.68 8.16 -7.91
C ARG A 65 -7.39 8.71 -6.68
N PHE A 66 -6.65 9.17 -5.67
CA PHE A 66 -7.16 9.55 -4.36
C PHE A 66 -7.05 11.05 -4.08
N MET A 67 -7.74 11.54 -3.05
CA MET A 67 -7.69 12.95 -2.61
C MET A 67 -6.39 13.31 -1.89
N ILE A 68 -5.25 12.86 -2.43
CA ILE A 68 -3.92 13.24 -1.96
C ILE A 68 -3.50 14.52 -2.68
N SER A 69 -2.84 15.44 -1.97
CA SER A 69 -2.49 16.77 -2.51
C SER A 69 -1.19 16.75 -3.32
N GLU A 70 -0.21 15.96 -2.91
CA GLU A 70 1.11 15.88 -3.53
C GLU A 70 1.77 14.52 -3.30
N THR A 71 2.72 14.14 -4.15
CA THR A 71 3.47 12.89 -3.99
C THR A 71 4.49 12.97 -2.84
N HIS A 72 4.98 14.16 -2.52
CA HIS A 72 5.98 14.45 -1.48
C HIS A 72 5.31 15.14 -0.29
N VAL A 73 4.59 14.38 0.51
CA VAL A 73 3.79 14.90 1.63
C VAL A 73 4.67 15.29 2.81
N ARG A 74 4.55 16.53 3.27
CA ARG A 74 5.35 17.07 4.41
C ARG A 74 4.67 16.91 5.76
N ASN A 75 3.36 16.67 5.79
CA ASN A 75 2.59 16.45 7.02
C ASN A 75 1.65 15.26 6.83
N VAL A 76 2.24 14.07 6.92
CA VAL A 76 1.56 12.79 6.66
C VAL A 76 0.33 12.62 7.51
N LYS A 77 0.41 12.93 8.80
CA LYS A 77 -0.71 12.76 9.72
C LYS A 77 -1.94 13.54 9.28
N GLN A 78 -1.75 14.80 8.88
CA GLN A 78 -2.85 15.65 8.43
C GLN A 78 -3.39 15.16 7.07
N GLU A 79 -2.48 14.89 6.14
CA GLU A 79 -2.83 14.48 4.77
C GLU A 79 -3.62 13.16 4.78
N ILE A 80 -3.08 12.12 5.43
CA ILE A 80 -3.77 10.83 5.48
C ILE A 80 -5.12 10.94 6.21
N MET A 81 -5.20 11.71 7.29
CA MET A 81 -6.48 11.91 7.99
C MET A 81 -7.51 12.64 7.13
N SER A 82 -7.11 13.42 6.12
CA SER A 82 -8.03 14.05 5.17
C SER A 82 -8.54 13.05 4.12
N VAL A 83 -7.70 12.11 3.71
CA VAL A 83 -8.01 11.09 2.69
C VAL A 83 -8.78 9.92 3.28
N VAL A 84 -8.52 9.54 4.54
CA VAL A 84 -9.24 8.45 5.21
C VAL A 84 -10.71 8.84 5.43
N TYR A 85 -11.61 7.95 5.02
CA TYR A 85 -13.04 8.12 5.23
C TYR A 85 -13.36 8.31 6.72
N GLU A 86 -14.27 9.23 7.03
CA GLU A 86 -14.50 9.74 8.38
C GLU A 86 -14.72 8.66 9.44
N GLU A 87 -15.55 7.67 9.14
CA GLU A 87 -15.88 6.59 10.08
C GLU A 87 -14.66 5.71 10.43
N ASP A 88 -13.66 5.63 9.54
CA ASP A 88 -12.48 4.78 9.70
C ASP A 88 -11.31 5.49 10.41
N ARG A 89 -11.38 6.83 10.55
CA ARG A 89 -10.29 7.66 11.11
C ARG A 89 -9.86 7.24 12.51
N THR A 90 -10.81 6.90 13.38
CA THR A 90 -10.51 6.50 14.76
C THR A 90 -9.74 5.18 14.80
N MET A 91 -10.17 4.20 14.02
CA MET A 91 -9.51 2.90 13.90
C MET A 91 -8.10 3.07 13.32
N PHE A 92 -7.97 3.82 12.22
CA PHE A 92 -6.69 4.11 11.59
C PHE A 92 -5.72 4.81 12.54
N ALA A 93 -6.16 5.87 13.24
CA ALA A 93 -5.32 6.61 14.18
C ALA A 93 -4.82 5.73 15.33
N LYS A 94 -5.66 4.84 15.88
CA LYS A 94 -5.29 3.88 16.91
C LYS A 94 -4.24 2.88 16.43
N HIS A 95 -4.39 2.37 15.21
CA HIS A 95 -3.42 1.45 14.63
C HIS A 95 -2.08 2.16 14.37
N MET A 96 -2.08 3.35 13.78
CA MET A 96 -0.85 4.12 13.57
C MET A 96 -0.14 4.48 14.88
N GLN A 97 -0.88 4.73 15.95
CA GLN A 97 -0.27 4.93 17.26
C GLN A 97 0.46 3.67 17.75
N ALA A 98 -0.12 2.46 17.54
CA ALA A 98 0.55 1.21 17.88
C ALA A 98 1.84 0.97 17.05
N VAL A 99 1.84 1.38 15.78
CA VAL A 99 3.05 1.40 14.92
C VAL A 99 4.10 2.34 15.50
N MET A 100 3.73 3.58 15.82
CA MET A 100 4.63 4.58 16.39
C MET A 100 5.20 4.17 17.76
N ASP A 101 4.40 3.47 18.56
CA ASP A 101 4.83 2.92 19.86
C ASP A 101 5.75 1.68 19.71
N GLY A 102 5.99 1.21 18.47
CA GLY A 102 6.78 0.01 18.19
C GLY A 102 6.11 -1.31 18.58
N LYS A 103 4.79 -1.28 18.89
CA LYS A 103 3.99 -2.46 19.24
C LYS A 103 3.66 -3.31 18.02
N GLU A 104 3.49 -2.66 16.87
CA GLU A 104 3.20 -3.28 15.58
C GLU A 104 4.39 -3.09 14.64
N LYS A 105 4.87 -4.18 14.04
CA LYS A 105 5.97 -4.18 13.06
C LYS A 105 5.48 -4.38 11.63
N VAL A 106 4.22 -4.74 11.50
CA VAL A 106 3.53 -4.93 10.23
C VAL A 106 2.28 -4.08 10.23
N HIS A 107 2.11 -3.29 9.21
CA HIS A 107 0.90 -2.55 8.92
C HIS A 107 0.09 -3.37 7.91
N ASP A 108 -1.05 -3.91 8.32
CA ASP A 108 -1.95 -4.66 7.45
C ASP A 108 -3.38 -4.39 7.89
N ILE A 109 -4.00 -3.39 7.27
CA ILE A 109 -5.36 -2.95 7.63
C ILE A 109 -6.21 -2.67 6.41
N HIS A 110 -7.51 -2.94 6.55
CA HIS A 110 -8.55 -2.62 5.59
C HIS A 110 -9.36 -1.42 6.08
N TYR A 111 -9.47 -0.40 5.22
CA TYR A 111 -10.23 0.81 5.52
C TYR A 111 -10.55 1.56 4.23
N ARG A 112 -11.25 2.68 4.32
CA ARG A 112 -11.69 3.43 3.13
C ARG A 112 -10.89 4.70 2.96
N TRP A 113 -10.44 4.94 1.72
CA TRP A 113 -9.88 6.20 1.25
C TRP A 113 -10.89 6.92 0.36
N LEU A 114 -10.85 8.24 0.35
CA LEU A 114 -11.64 9.07 -0.55
C LEU A 114 -10.96 9.17 -1.91
N ASP A 115 -11.68 8.86 -2.98
CA ASP A 115 -11.21 9.08 -4.34
C ASP A 115 -11.29 10.57 -4.73
N LYS A 116 -10.86 10.93 -5.94
CA LYS A 116 -10.89 12.33 -6.44
C LYS A 116 -12.29 12.94 -6.46
N ASN A 117 -13.34 12.15 -6.41
CA ASN A 117 -14.74 12.60 -6.37
C ASN A 117 -15.30 12.67 -4.94
N GLY A 118 -14.47 12.36 -3.92
CA GLY A 118 -14.89 12.29 -2.53
C GLY A 118 -15.68 11.01 -2.19
N LEU A 119 -15.65 9.99 -3.05
CA LEU A 119 -16.34 8.73 -2.81
C LEU A 119 -15.41 7.75 -2.07
N PRO A 120 -15.95 7.02 -1.05
CA PRO A 120 -15.16 6.06 -0.31
C PRO A 120 -14.84 4.82 -1.15
N VAL A 121 -13.57 4.45 -1.18
CA VAL A 121 -13.02 3.27 -1.85
C VAL A 121 -12.34 2.39 -0.81
N TRP A 122 -12.72 1.12 -0.76
CA TRP A 122 -12.07 0.16 0.11
C TRP A 122 -10.66 -0.15 -0.35
N VAL A 123 -9.72 0.01 0.56
CA VAL A 123 -8.30 -0.27 0.33
C VAL A 123 -7.76 -1.24 1.37
N ASN A 124 -6.83 -2.08 0.95
CA ASN A 124 -5.96 -2.83 1.85
C ASN A 124 -4.58 -2.18 1.83
N CYS A 125 -4.15 -1.68 2.97
CA CYS A 125 -2.85 -1.07 3.15
C CYS A 125 -1.93 -2.03 3.88
N ARG A 126 -0.82 -2.40 3.23
CA ARG A 126 0.19 -3.31 3.78
C ARG A 126 1.54 -2.64 3.80
N GLY A 127 2.28 -2.82 4.89
CA GLY A 127 3.61 -2.28 5.01
C GLY A 127 4.40 -2.94 6.13
N VAL A 128 5.71 -2.69 6.09
CA VAL A 128 6.66 -3.17 7.09
C VAL A 128 7.33 -1.98 7.74
N VAL A 129 7.41 -2.00 9.07
CA VAL A 129 8.15 -1.02 9.85
C VAL A 129 9.63 -1.37 9.84
N ILE A 130 10.45 -0.41 9.47
CA ILE A 130 11.92 -0.48 9.53
C ILE A 130 12.36 0.38 10.71
N ASP A 131 13.07 -0.23 11.65
CA ASP A 131 13.60 0.51 12.79
C ASP A 131 14.86 1.29 12.40
N ASP A 132 15.09 2.40 13.10
CA ASP A 132 16.32 3.16 13.05
C ASP A 132 17.47 2.46 13.81
N GLU A 133 18.62 3.12 13.90
CA GLU A 133 19.81 2.61 14.59
C GLU A 133 19.58 2.43 16.10
N ASP A 134 18.67 3.18 16.69
CA ASP A 134 18.26 3.11 18.10
C ASP A 134 17.19 2.05 18.38
N GLY A 135 16.69 1.37 17.35
CA GLY A 135 15.65 0.35 17.45
C GLY A 135 14.23 0.92 17.59
N LYS A 136 14.04 2.20 17.24
CA LYS A 136 12.72 2.86 17.19
C LYS A 136 12.16 2.79 15.76
N PRO A 137 10.82 2.84 15.59
CA PRO A 137 10.22 2.93 14.28
C PRO A 137 10.73 4.14 13.50
N GLY A 138 11.47 3.88 12.40
CA GLY A 138 12.05 4.91 11.53
C GLY A 138 11.20 5.12 10.28
N TYR A 139 10.95 4.03 9.56
CA TYR A 139 10.22 4.08 8.29
C TYR A 139 9.09 3.06 8.26
N LEU A 140 8.00 3.39 7.56
CA LEU A 140 6.98 2.45 7.15
C LEU A 140 6.96 2.40 5.62
N VAL A 141 7.28 1.24 5.06
CA VAL A 141 7.36 1.02 3.61
C VAL A 141 6.31 0.01 3.21
N GLY A 142 5.53 0.32 2.20
CA GLY A 142 4.46 -0.58 1.81
C GLY A 142 3.73 -0.23 0.53
N CYS A 143 2.63 -0.92 0.35
CA CYS A 143 1.72 -0.71 -0.75
C CYS A 143 0.26 -0.67 -0.26
N LEU A 144 -0.56 -0.04 -1.06
CA LEU A 144 -1.99 0.08 -0.88
C LEU A 144 -2.66 -0.40 -2.15
N ASN A 145 -3.65 -1.28 -2.03
CA ASN A 145 -4.45 -1.74 -3.15
C ASN A 145 -5.96 -1.59 -2.90
N GLU A 146 -6.72 -1.42 -3.98
CA GLU A 146 -8.17 -1.37 -3.89
C GLU A 146 -8.74 -2.78 -3.77
N THR A 147 -9.43 -3.08 -2.67
CA THR A 147 -10.00 -4.43 -2.41
C THR A 147 -11.20 -4.77 -3.31
N GLY A 148 -11.76 -3.80 -4.02
CA GLY A 148 -12.82 -4.01 -5.00
C GLY A 148 -12.31 -4.24 -6.43
N ASN A 149 -11.04 -3.92 -6.70
CA ASN A 149 -10.42 -4.06 -8.02
C ASN A 149 -9.58 -5.33 -8.18
N GLN A 150 -9.59 -6.22 -7.19
CA GLN A 150 -8.91 -7.49 -7.33
C GLN A 150 -9.52 -8.28 -8.46
N ARG A 151 -8.94 -8.04 -9.65
CA ARG A 151 -9.07 -8.80 -10.90
C ARG A 151 -10.46 -8.75 -11.51
N ARG A 152 -10.58 -8.06 -12.62
CA ARG A 152 -11.75 -8.08 -13.51
C ARG A 152 -12.21 -9.51 -13.86
N ALA A 153 -11.36 -10.49 -13.62
CA ALA A 153 -11.67 -11.89 -13.79
C ALA A 153 -10.91 -12.73 -12.76
N ASP A 154 -11.52 -13.79 -12.26
CA ASP A 154 -10.86 -14.80 -11.44
C ASP A 154 -9.72 -15.47 -12.24
N ASN A 155 -8.52 -15.54 -11.66
CA ASN A 155 -7.33 -16.04 -12.35
C ASN A 155 -7.37 -17.51 -12.71
N VAL A 156 -8.22 -18.29 -12.04
CA VAL A 156 -8.35 -19.73 -12.27
C VAL A 156 -9.41 -20.00 -13.31
N THR A 157 -10.54 -19.32 -13.21
CA THR A 157 -11.71 -19.55 -14.07
C THR A 157 -11.85 -18.57 -15.21
N GLY A 158 -11.19 -17.38 -15.13
CA GLY A 158 -11.36 -16.28 -16.08
C GLY A 158 -12.73 -15.61 -16.01
N LEU A 159 -13.56 -15.94 -15.03
CA LEU A 159 -14.91 -15.38 -14.87
C LEU A 159 -14.86 -14.01 -14.16
N LEU A 160 -15.80 -13.14 -14.56
CA LEU A 160 -15.95 -11.84 -13.92
C LEU A 160 -16.45 -11.99 -12.49
N GLY A 161 -15.87 -11.25 -11.55
CA GLY A 161 -16.39 -11.12 -10.18
C GLY A 161 -17.76 -10.44 -10.16
N GLY A 162 -18.48 -10.54 -9.04
CA GLY A 162 -19.87 -10.06 -8.95
C GLY A 162 -20.03 -8.56 -9.25
N MET A 163 -19.07 -7.73 -8.84
CA MET A 163 -19.12 -6.28 -9.10
C MET A 163 -18.80 -5.96 -10.57
N GLU A 164 -17.80 -6.59 -11.15
CA GLU A 164 -17.44 -6.45 -12.56
C GLU A 164 -18.55 -6.95 -13.46
N PHE A 165 -19.20 -8.05 -13.08
CA PHE A 165 -20.37 -8.56 -13.79
C PHE A 165 -21.52 -7.55 -13.76
N CYS A 166 -21.82 -6.94 -12.61
CA CYS A 166 -22.82 -5.87 -12.51
C CYS A 166 -22.45 -4.63 -13.32
N ALA A 167 -21.17 -4.21 -13.31
CA ALA A 167 -20.68 -3.11 -14.11
C ALA A 167 -20.76 -3.42 -15.61
N TYR A 168 -20.38 -4.63 -16.01
CA TYR A 168 -20.54 -5.11 -17.38
C TYR A 168 -22.01 -5.07 -17.83
N LEU A 169 -22.94 -5.57 -17.01
CA LEU A 169 -24.38 -5.53 -17.34
C LEU A 169 -24.90 -4.09 -17.54
N ARG A 170 -24.47 -3.16 -16.67
CA ARG A 170 -24.84 -1.73 -16.79
C ARG A 170 -24.27 -1.06 -18.04
N SER A 171 -23.11 -1.50 -18.51
CA SER A 171 -22.47 -0.96 -19.73
C SER A 171 -23.12 -1.44 -21.02
N GLN A 172 -23.92 -2.50 -20.98
CA GLN A 172 -24.58 -3.05 -22.17
C GLN A 172 -25.68 -2.12 -22.66
N LYS A 173 -25.61 -1.71 -23.94
CA LYS A 173 -26.64 -0.88 -24.60
C LYS A 173 -27.89 -1.65 -24.97
N LYS A 174 -27.87 -2.99 -24.89
CA LYS A 174 -29.01 -3.87 -25.18
C LYS A 174 -29.39 -4.62 -23.91
N PRO A 175 -30.69 -4.89 -23.68
CA PRO A 175 -31.14 -5.66 -22.54
C PRO A 175 -30.55 -7.08 -22.62
N VAL A 176 -29.92 -7.52 -21.51
CA VAL A 176 -29.47 -8.91 -21.37
C VAL A 176 -30.69 -9.73 -20.93
N THR A 177 -31.12 -10.66 -21.76
CA THR A 177 -32.31 -11.47 -21.50
C THR A 177 -32.02 -12.81 -20.83
N THR A 178 -30.76 -13.26 -20.86
CA THR A 178 -30.36 -14.53 -20.27
C THR A 178 -28.95 -14.42 -19.69
N GLY A 179 -28.75 -14.94 -18.48
CA GLY A 179 -27.45 -14.99 -17.80
C GLY A 179 -27.44 -16.08 -16.75
N PHE A 180 -26.27 -16.50 -16.35
CA PHE A 180 -26.05 -17.44 -15.24
C PHE A 180 -25.20 -16.77 -14.16
N LEU A 181 -25.65 -16.88 -12.91
CA LEU A 181 -24.86 -16.53 -11.74
C LEU A 181 -24.45 -17.83 -11.07
N MET A 182 -23.14 -18.08 -10.98
CA MET A 182 -22.62 -19.24 -10.27
C MET A 182 -22.03 -18.76 -8.93
N HIS A 183 -22.52 -19.29 -7.85
CA HIS A 183 -21.92 -19.13 -6.52
C HIS A 183 -21.07 -20.38 -6.26
N ILE A 184 -19.75 -20.16 -6.06
CA ILE A 184 -18.77 -21.21 -5.72
C ILE A 184 -18.42 -21.04 -4.24
#